data_658d1e869791afdfa7e51ec51d3848d4
#
_entry.id   658d1e869791afdfa7e51ec51d3848d4
#
_cell.length_a   1.000
_cell.length_b   1.000
_cell.length_c   1.000
_cell.angle_alpha   90.00
_cell.angle_beta   90.00
_cell.angle_gamma   90.00
#
_symmetry.space_group_name_H-M   'P 1'
#
loop_
_entity.id
_entity.type
_entity.pdbx_description
1 polymer ?
#
loop_
_entity_poly.entity_id
_entity_poly.type
_entity_poly.pdbx_seq_one_letter_code
_entity_poly.pdbx_strand_id
1 'polypeptide(L)'
;MRPPNRDATGRLLRAVMVVAVMVALAGACANTPDTSLHPGPPAVTYAPLERPFRGARLFVDTQTAGGRWQRAQGARWLDPITTRPQARWLNGPHDLARLPGLAARARRQRALLVLVAYYIPDRGCGSSGEGAPTSRQYRRWIERLIHHLGSTRAAIVVEPDAVAADCFDSTRAGLLKRSVKRLADAGQYVYIDAGHARWRSTGEMAERLLAAGIQYAQGFSVNVANRQTTRQSYRWGRELSDLLGQREFVIDTSRNGLGPPPDEPDRDDEWCNPQRQGLGHPPTARTSMPGLAALLWIKRPGESDGKCGGETTYLFSPRQARRLTVNSPFVPIEDRRLAEAAGVPAIADDEQELPSHTASALQP
;
A
#
# COMPACT_ATOMS: atom_id res chain seq x y z
N MET A 1 -26.10 -50.29 -53.24
CA MET A 1 -25.60 -51.34 -54.15
C MET A 1 -24.17 -51.67 -53.81
N ARG A 2 -23.96 -52.85 -53.31
CA ARG A 2 -22.68 -53.53 -53.09
C ARG A 2 -22.14 -54.05 -54.46
N PRO A 3 -21.04 -54.72 -54.45
CA PRO A 3 -19.57 -54.60 -54.34
C PRO A 3 -18.90 -55.16 -55.64
N PRO A 4 -17.83 -55.95 -55.74
CA PRO A 4 -16.80 -56.41 -54.81
C PRO A 4 -15.37 -56.53 -55.41
N ASN A 5 -14.43 -56.86 -54.54
CA ASN A 5 -13.62 -58.09 -54.53
C ASN A 5 -12.21 -58.14 -55.14
N ARG A 6 -11.23 -58.54 -54.30
CA ARG A 6 -10.28 -59.69 -54.41
C ARG A 6 -9.18 -59.55 -55.42
N ASP A 7 -7.98 -59.98 -55.27
CA ASP A 7 -7.31 -61.09 -54.53
C ASP A 7 -5.77 -60.77 -54.52
N ALA A 8 -5.04 -61.03 -53.52
CA ALA A 8 -4.41 -62.25 -53.04
C ALA A 8 -3.22 -62.76 -53.85
N THR A 9 -2.26 -63.22 -53.07
CA THR A 9 -1.11 -64.09 -53.41
C THR A 9 0.17 -63.37 -53.87
N GLY A 10 1.31 -63.43 -53.18
CA GLY A 10 1.95 -64.49 -52.48
C GLY A 10 3.29 -64.83 -53.16
N ARG A 11 4.36 -64.71 -52.44
CA ARG A 11 5.46 -65.71 -52.49
C ARG A 11 6.66 -65.24 -51.67
N LEU A 12 7.01 -66.09 -50.79
CA LEU A 12 8.34 -66.18 -50.12
C LEU A 12 9.47 -66.35 -51.12
N LEU A 13 10.64 -65.77 -50.83
CA LEU A 13 11.89 -66.49 -50.97
C LEU A 13 13.01 -65.86 -50.11
N ARG A 14 13.61 -66.70 -49.46
CA ARG A 14 14.73 -66.81 -48.55
C ARG A 14 16.00 -66.03 -48.92
N ALA A 15 16.67 -65.55 -47.88
CA ALA A 15 18.02 -65.75 -47.44
C ALA A 15 19.11 -64.88 -48.11
N VAL A 16 19.88 -64.18 -47.34
CA VAL A 16 21.25 -64.54 -46.95
C VAL A 16 21.80 -63.45 -46.02
N MET A 17 22.35 -63.91 -44.93
CA MET A 17 23.03 -63.16 -43.91
C MET A 17 24.33 -62.56 -44.42
N VAL A 18 24.53 -61.25 -44.30
CA VAL A 18 25.86 -60.63 -44.26
C VAL A 18 25.89 -59.72 -43.04
N VAL A 19 26.68 -60.14 -42.05
CA VAL A 19 27.03 -59.36 -40.89
C VAL A 19 28.03 -58.30 -41.30
N ALA A 20 27.64 -57.06 -41.36
CA ALA A 20 28.57 -55.95 -41.40
C ALA A 20 28.40 -55.16 -40.07
N VAL A 21 29.40 -55.29 -39.23
CA VAL A 21 29.53 -54.47 -38.02
C VAL A 21 29.87 -53.05 -38.48
N MET A 22 28.87 -52.19 -38.46
CA MET A 22 29.11 -50.72 -38.50
C MET A 22 28.90 -50.19 -37.12
N VAL A 23 30.00 -49.79 -36.48
CA VAL A 23 29.99 -48.98 -35.28
C VAL A 23 29.45 -47.60 -35.64
N ALA A 24 28.18 -47.40 -35.42
CA ALA A 24 27.58 -46.05 -35.51
C ALA A 24 27.88 -45.33 -34.19
N LEU A 25 28.79 -44.36 -34.29
CA LEU A 25 28.95 -43.32 -33.27
C LEU A 25 27.64 -42.50 -33.27
N ALA A 26 26.71 -42.86 -32.41
CA ALA A 26 25.58 -42.01 -32.07
C ALA A 26 26.09 -40.88 -31.16
N GLY A 27 26.41 -39.75 -31.75
CA GLY A 27 26.56 -38.49 -31.03
C GLY A 27 25.22 -38.13 -30.41
N ALA A 28 25.04 -38.46 -29.13
CA ALA A 28 23.97 -37.94 -28.32
C ALA A 28 24.21 -36.45 -28.12
N CYS A 29 23.51 -35.59 -28.87
CA CYS A 29 23.32 -34.22 -28.46
C CYS A 29 22.51 -34.23 -27.17
N ALA A 30 23.21 -34.30 -26.05
CA ALA A 30 22.64 -33.98 -24.76
C ALA A 30 22.37 -32.48 -24.76
N ASN A 31 21.12 -32.08 -24.99
CA ASN A 31 20.63 -30.78 -24.61
C ASN A 31 20.70 -30.72 -23.08
N THR A 32 21.82 -30.28 -22.56
CA THR A 32 21.90 -29.81 -21.19
C THR A 32 21.04 -28.52 -21.16
N PRO A 33 19.99 -28.44 -20.32
CA PRO A 33 19.35 -27.17 -20.10
C PRO A 33 20.42 -26.23 -19.55
N ASP A 34 20.64 -25.13 -20.26
CA ASP A 34 21.50 -24.04 -19.82
C ASP A 34 20.86 -23.44 -18.56
N THR A 35 21.22 -23.98 -17.41
CA THR A 35 20.96 -23.38 -16.10
C THR A 35 22.05 -22.36 -15.81
N SER A 36 22.25 -21.41 -16.71
CA SER A 36 22.89 -20.16 -16.35
C SER A 36 21.90 -19.40 -15.45
N LEU A 37 21.87 -19.81 -14.18
CA LEU A 37 21.34 -18.98 -13.11
C LEU A 37 22.16 -17.70 -13.18
N HIS A 38 21.58 -16.65 -13.79
CA HIS A 38 22.11 -15.33 -13.59
C HIS A 38 22.24 -15.16 -12.07
N PRO A 39 23.43 -14.87 -11.54
CA PRO A 39 23.55 -14.61 -10.12
C PRO A 39 22.58 -13.47 -9.81
N GLY A 40 21.58 -13.76 -8.98
CA GLY A 40 20.68 -12.73 -8.48
C GLY A 40 21.52 -11.60 -7.90
N PRO A 41 21.00 -10.38 -7.86
CA PRO A 41 21.74 -9.26 -7.29
C PRO A 41 22.28 -9.68 -5.92
N PRO A 42 23.51 -9.27 -5.58
CA PRO A 42 24.15 -9.71 -4.33
C PRO A 42 23.23 -9.39 -3.16
N ALA A 43 23.08 -10.36 -2.26
CA ALA A 43 22.23 -10.21 -1.09
C ALA A 43 22.66 -8.95 -0.32
N VAL A 44 21.83 -7.92 -0.32
CA VAL A 44 22.10 -6.66 0.38
C VAL A 44 21.97 -6.96 1.87
N THR A 45 23.10 -6.99 2.58
CA THR A 45 23.11 -7.15 4.03
C THR A 45 23.01 -5.78 4.68
N TYR A 46 21.92 -5.54 5.39
CA TYR A 46 21.74 -4.33 6.17
C TYR A 46 22.05 -4.57 7.65
N ALA A 47 22.45 -3.51 8.36
CA ALA A 47 22.52 -3.56 9.81
C ALA A 47 21.14 -3.92 10.41
N PRO A 48 21.09 -4.67 11.51
CA PRO A 48 19.83 -4.97 12.20
C PRO A 48 19.11 -3.67 12.57
N LEU A 49 17.84 -3.54 12.15
CA LEU A 49 17.01 -2.40 12.49
C LEU A 49 16.08 -2.73 13.65
N GLU A 50 15.74 -1.70 14.41
CA GLU A 50 14.68 -1.82 15.41
C GLU A 50 13.36 -2.24 14.73
N ARG A 51 12.58 -3.08 15.41
CA ARG A 51 11.24 -3.51 14.98
C ARG A 51 10.18 -2.77 15.79
N PRO A 52 9.76 -1.58 15.33
CA PRO A 52 8.96 -0.66 16.14
C PRO A 52 7.57 -1.19 16.48
N PHE A 53 7.04 -2.09 15.66
CA PHE A 53 5.71 -2.69 15.90
C PHE A 53 5.75 -3.86 16.88
N ARG A 54 6.92 -4.45 17.13
CA ARG A 54 7.01 -5.62 18.01
C ARG A 54 6.60 -5.28 19.45
N GLY A 55 5.43 -5.77 19.87
CA GLY A 55 4.88 -5.50 21.19
C GLY A 55 4.33 -4.08 21.38
N ALA A 56 4.28 -3.27 20.32
CA ALA A 56 3.80 -1.91 20.40
C ALA A 56 2.28 -1.86 20.59
N ARG A 57 1.85 -0.93 21.45
CA ARG A 57 0.48 -0.43 21.46
C ARG A 57 0.36 0.64 20.38
N LEU A 58 -0.60 0.52 19.47
CA LEU A 58 -0.86 1.52 18.46
C LEU A 58 -1.69 2.68 19.03
N PHE A 59 -1.35 3.90 18.64
CA PHE A 59 -2.05 5.10 19.12
C PHE A 59 -3.45 5.22 18.49
N VAL A 60 -4.45 5.48 19.35
CA VAL A 60 -5.83 5.77 18.92
C VAL A 60 -6.08 7.26 19.06
N ASP A 61 -6.31 7.94 17.95
CA ASP A 61 -6.70 9.36 17.92
C ASP A 61 -8.22 9.49 17.86
N THR A 62 -8.85 9.80 18.99
CA THR A 62 -10.29 10.05 19.07
C THR A 62 -10.69 11.40 18.45
N GLN A 63 -9.73 12.24 18.07
CA GLN A 63 -9.97 13.56 17.46
C GLN A 63 -9.89 13.55 15.93
N THR A 64 -10.05 12.37 15.30
CA THR A 64 -10.23 12.28 13.84
C THR A 64 -11.50 12.99 13.40
N ALA A 65 -11.64 13.29 12.11
CA ALA A 65 -12.88 13.87 11.57
C ALA A 65 -14.08 12.96 11.88
N GLY A 66 -13.95 11.64 11.66
CA GLY A 66 -14.97 10.65 12.02
C GLY A 66 -15.29 10.64 13.52
N GLY A 67 -14.27 10.72 14.39
CA GLY A 67 -14.50 10.76 15.84
C GLY A 67 -15.21 12.03 16.32
N ARG A 68 -14.94 13.17 15.70
CA ARG A 68 -15.68 14.41 15.98
C ARG A 68 -17.12 14.32 15.50
N TRP A 69 -17.33 13.85 14.27
CA TRP A 69 -18.66 13.64 13.71
C TRP A 69 -19.49 12.67 14.57
N GLN A 70 -18.90 11.54 14.95
CA GLN A 70 -19.53 10.56 15.83
C GLN A 70 -20.05 11.18 17.13
N ARG A 71 -19.22 11.97 17.81
CA ARG A 71 -19.63 12.62 19.07
C ARG A 71 -20.74 13.64 18.84
N ALA A 72 -20.66 14.40 17.76
CA ALA A 72 -21.69 15.41 17.45
C ALA A 72 -23.04 14.76 17.14
N GLN A 73 -23.06 13.58 16.53
CA GLN A 73 -24.28 12.88 16.15
C GLN A 73 -24.72 11.77 17.13
N GLY A 74 -23.93 11.45 18.16
CA GLY A 74 -24.21 10.30 19.02
C GLY A 74 -24.15 8.94 18.29
N ALA A 75 -23.40 8.86 17.19
CA ALA A 75 -23.44 7.75 16.21
C ALA A 75 -22.61 6.55 16.64
N ARG A 76 -23.10 5.72 17.57
CA ARG A 76 -22.39 4.54 18.09
C ARG A 76 -22.02 3.51 17.03
N TRP A 77 -22.73 3.46 15.91
CA TRP A 77 -22.40 2.56 14.81
C TRP A 77 -21.02 2.82 14.18
N LEU A 78 -20.38 3.96 14.50
CA LEU A 78 -19.00 4.29 14.10
C LEU A 78 -17.94 3.74 15.04
N ASP A 79 -18.30 3.13 16.17
CA ASP A 79 -17.32 2.57 17.12
C ASP A 79 -16.31 1.62 16.43
N PRO A 80 -16.70 0.73 15.51
CA PRO A 80 -15.76 -0.12 14.79
C PRO A 80 -14.64 0.64 14.06
N ILE A 81 -14.84 1.91 13.72
CA ILE A 81 -13.85 2.77 13.05
C ILE A 81 -13.12 3.66 14.08
N THR A 82 -13.87 4.40 14.88
CA THR A 82 -13.32 5.52 15.67
C THR A 82 -12.56 5.09 16.92
N THR A 83 -12.77 3.87 17.38
CA THR A 83 -12.05 3.27 18.52
C THR A 83 -10.77 2.54 18.10
N ARG A 84 -10.47 2.48 16.80
CA ARG A 84 -9.30 1.78 16.27
C ARG A 84 -8.16 2.73 15.92
N PRO A 85 -6.90 2.26 16.00
CA PRO A 85 -5.76 3.03 15.54
C PRO A 85 -5.85 3.36 14.04
N GLN A 86 -5.54 4.59 13.68
CA GLN A 86 -5.52 5.06 12.30
C GLN A 86 -4.31 5.97 12.10
N ALA A 87 -3.68 5.91 10.92
CA ALA A 87 -2.58 6.81 10.63
C ALA A 87 -3.05 8.26 10.48
N ARG A 88 -2.18 9.21 10.82
CA ARG A 88 -2.42 10.63 10.59
C ARG A 88 -1.70 11.07 9.33
N TRP A 89 -2.45 11.53 8.34
CA TRP A 89 -1.90 12.11 7.12
C TRP A 89 -1.45 13.55 7.35
N LEU A 90 -0.29 13.88 6.75
CA LEU A 90 0.34 15.19 6.77
C LEU A 90 0.54 15.60 5.32
N ASN A 91 -0.38 16.42 4.80
CA ASN A 91 -0.47 16.77 3.38
C ASN A 91 0.18 18.12 3.06
N GLY A 92 0.70 18.80 4.08
CA GLY A 92 1.31 20.10 3.90
C GLY A 92 1.69 20.81 5.20
N PRO A 93 2.11 22.10 5.12
CA PRO A 93 2.57 22.86 6.29
C PRO A 93 1.52 23.04 7.40
N HIS A 94 0.25 23.15 7.02
CA HIS A 94 -0.85 23.34 7.98
C HIS A 94 -1.01 22.14 8.93
N ASP A 95 -0.79 20.91 8.45
CA ASP A 95 -0.94 19.70 9.27
C ASP A 95 0.12 19.61 10.35
N LEU A 96 1.30 20.19 10.13
CA LEU A 96 2.39 20.18 11.08
C LEU A 96 2.08 20.98 12.36
N ALA A 97 1.25 22.01 12.29
CA ALA A 97 0.90 22.81 13.45
C ALA A 97 0.20 22.01 14.57
N ARG A 98 -0.51 20.93 14.19
CA ARG A 98 -1.21 20.05 15.14
C ARG A 98 -0.36 18.89 15.64
N LEU A 99 0.80 18.67 15.03
CA LEU A 99 1.65 17.50 15.31
C LEU A 99 2.19 17.47 16.74
N PRO A 100 2.65 18.58 17.38
CA PRO A 100 3.15 18.53 18.77
C PRO A 100 2.08 18.04 19.74
N GLY A 101 0.84 18.50 19.61
CA GLY A 101 -0.28 18.04 20.45
C GLY A 101 -0.62 16.56 20.22
N LEU A 102 -0.59 16.10 18.98
CA LEU A 102 -0.78 14.69 18.64
C LEU A 102 0.32 13.82 19.23
N ALA A 103 1.58 14.20 19.07
CA ALA A 103 2.75 13.52 19.61
C ALA A 103 2.70 13.43 21.15
N ALA A 104 2.31 14.52 21.82
CA ALA A 104 2.13 14.53 23.26
C ALA A 104 1.04 13.56 23.72
N ARG A 105 -0.09 13.45 23.00
CA ARG A 105 -1.15 12.46 23.32
C ARG A 105 -0.66 11.04 23.14
N ALA A 106 0.07 10.75 22.06
CA ALA A 106 0.63 9.42 21.81
C ALA A 106 1.61 9.01 22.93
N ARG A 107 2.50 9.92 23.37
CA ARG A 107 3.41 9.66 24.50
C ARG A 107 2.66 9.38 25.80
N ARG A 108 1.61 10.16 26.14
CA ARG A 108 0.79 9.90 27.32
C ARG A 108 0.12 8.54 27.29
N GLN A 109 -0.28 8.06 26.13
CA GLN A 109 -0.85 6.72 25.94
C GLN A 109 0.23 5.63 25.89
N ARG A 110 1.53 5.97 25.90
CA ARG A 110 2.64 5.03 25.66
C ARG A 110 2.40 4.19 24.42
N ALA A 111 1.97 4.84 23.34
CA ALA A 111 1.55 4.20 22.10
C ALA A 111 2.35 4.72 20.91
N LEU A 112 2.60 3.82 19.96
CA LEU A 112 3.28 4.14 18.71
C LEU A 112 2.35 4.94 17.81
N LEU A 113 2.79 6.15 17.45
CA LEU A 113 2.11 7.02 16.50
C LEU A 113 2.46 6.57 15.07
N VAL A 114 1.44 6.41 14.24
CA VAL A 114 1.60 6.15 12.80
C VAL A 114 1.24 7.41 12.02
N LEU A 115 2.16 7.87 11.19
CA LEU A 115 2.00 9.05 10.34
C LEU A 115 2.12 8.68 8.87
N VAL A 116 1.56 9.50 8.00
CA VAL A 116 1.81 9.48 6.56
C VAL A 116 2.37 10.84 6.17
N ALA A 117 3.57 10.88 5.63
CA ALA A 117 4.13 12.04 4.97
C ALA A 117 3.69 12.01 3.50
N TYR A 118 2.89 13.00 3.08
CA TYR A 118 2.29 13.02 1.74
C TYR A 118 2.31 14.42 1.15
N TYR A 119 3.51 14.90 0.83
CA TYR A 119 3.71 16.27 0.35
C TYR A 119 4.81 16.39 -0.70
N ILE A 120 5.24 15.29 -1.35
CA ILE A 120 6.25 15.34 -2.41
C ILE A 120 5.77 16.24 -3.56
N PRO A 121 6.67 17.01 -4.19
CA PRO A 121 6.28 17.82 -5.36
C PRO A 121 5.70 16.96 -6.47
N ASP A 122 4.68 17.50 -7.13
CA ASP A 122 4.06 16.87 -8.28
C ASP A 122 3.61 15.41 -8.03
N ARG A 123 3.02 15.16 -6.85
CA ARG A 123 2.61 13.82 -6.43
C ARG A 123 1.58 13.18 -7.38
N GLY A 124 0.79 13.98 -8.07
CA GLY A 124 -0.19 13.54 -9.09
C GLY A 124 0.38 13.41 -10.50
N CYS A 125 1.70 13.34 -10.69
CA CYS A 125 2.35 13.20 -11.99
C CYS A 125 1.94 14.27 -13.03
N GLY A 126 1.87 15.50 -12.63
CA GLY A 126 1.57 16.64 -13.51
C GLY A 126 0.08 16.96 -13.66
N SER A 127 -0.80 16.13 -13.12
CA SER A 127 -2.25 16.32 -13.32
C SER A 127 -2.89 17.41 -12.46
N SER A 128 -2.27 17.84 -11.34
CA SER A 128 -2.94 18.70 -10.36
C SER A 128 -2.06 19.70 -9.65
N GLY A 129 -0.75 19.74 -9.90
CA GLY A 129 0.18 20.60 -9.17
C GLY A 129 0.20 20.36 -7.65
N GLU A 130 -0.23 19.19 -7.21
CA GLU A 130 -0.34 18.84 -5.80
C GLU A 130 1.01 18.58 -5.15
N GLY A 131 1.06 18.74 -3.82
CA GLY A 131 2.27 18.58 -3.04
C GLY A 131 3.02 19.88 -2.81
N ALA A 132 4.30 19.78 -2.48
CA ALA A 132 5.16 20.94 -2.29
C ALA A 132 5.44 21.62 -3.64
N PRO A 133 5.40 22.96 -3.70
CA PRO A 133 5.73 23.68 -4.93
C PRO A 133 7.12 23.39 -5.48
N THR A 134 8.08 23.05 -4.62
CA THR A 134 9.46 22.75 -5.02
C THR A 134 10.10 21.70 -4.11
N SER A 135 11.11 20.99 -4.62
CA SER A 135 11.95 20.08 -3.81
C SER A 135 12.61 20.75 -2.60
N ARG A 136 12.93 22.06 -2.69
CA ARG A 136 13.48 22.84 -1.57
C ARG A 136 12.44 23.04 -0.46
N GLN A 137 11.18 23.35 -0.82
CA GLN A 137 10.09 23.50 0.15
C GLN A 137 9.72 22.17 0.78
N TYR A 138 9.71 21.09 0.02
CA TYR A 138 9.52 19.74 0.54
C TYR A 138 10.59 19.36 1.57
N ARG A 139 11.88 19.57 1.27
CA ARG A 139 12.96 19.30 2.25
C ARG A 139 12.81 20.12 3.52
N ARG A 140 12.44 21.41 3.41
CA ARG A 140 12.17 22.26 4.58
C ARG A 140 10.97 21.74 5.38
N TRP A 141 9.97 21.21 4.71
CA TRP A 141 8.81 20.63 5.36
C TRP A 141 9.18 19.35 6.12
N ILE A 142 10.03 18.48 5.60
CA ILE A 142 10.57 17.31 6.32
C ILE A 142 11.32 17.75 7.58
N GLU A 143 12.17 18.79 7.52
CA GLU A 143 12.85 19.32 8.70
C GLU A 143 11.85 19.83 9.76
N ARG A 144 10.81 20.52 9.33
CA ARG A 144 9.76 20.99 10.25
C ARG A 144 8.96 19.83 10.85
N LEU A 145 8.68 18.78 10.07
CA LEU A 145 8.05 17.56 10.57
C LEU A 145 8.87 16.96 11.71
N ILE A 146 10.16 16.79 11.52
CA ILE A 146 11.09 16.29 12.53
C ILE A 146 11.09 17.20 13.77
N HIS A 147 11.20 18.50 13.56
CA HIS A 147 11.17 19.48 14.65
C HIS A 147 9.89 19.38 15.49
N HIS A 148 8.71 19.28 14.85
CA HIS A 148 7.43 19.19 15.53
C HIS A 148 7.20 17.85 16.26
N LEU A 149 7.87 16.78 15.84
CA LEU A 149 7.86 15.51 16.58
C LEU A 149 8.67 15.60 17.88
N GLY A 150 9.71 16.43 17.91
CA GLY A 150 10.62 16.54 19.05
C GLY A 150 11.22 15.18 19.40
N SER A 151 11.10 14.75 20.66
CA SER A 151 11.57 13.44 21.13
C SER A 151 10.62 12.27 20.83
N THR A 152 9.47 12.50 20.16
CA THR A 152 8.54 11.43 19.82
C THR A 152 9.02 10.65 18.61
N ARG A 153 9.24 9.35 18.81
CA ARG A 153 9.49 8.44 17.70
C ARG A 153 8.15 7.97 17.12
N ALA A 154 8.01 8.02 15.81
CA ALA A 154 6.80 7.61 15.10
C ALA A 154 7.15 6.65 13.96
N ALA A 155 6.21 5.79 13.59
CA ALA A 155 6.28 5.06 12.32
C ALA A 155 5.72 5.98 11.24
N ILE A 156 6.54 6.27 10.21
CA ILE A 156 6.20 7.22 9.16
C ILE A 156 6.16 6.48 7.82
N VAL A 157 4.98 6.36 7.24
CA VAL A 157 4.79 5.96 5.85
C VAL A 157 5.14 7.16 4.97
N VAL A 158 6.06 6.96 4.03
CA VAL A 158 6.59 8.04 3.21
C VAL A 158 6.03 7.96 1.80
N GLU A 159 5.34 9.02 1.44
CA GLU A 159 4.86 9.38 0.11
C GLU A 159 4.14 8.25 -0.61
N PRO A 160 2.94 7.85 -0.16
CA PRO A 160 2.09 6.93 -0.90
C PRO A 160 2.07 7.23 -2.40
N ASP A 161 2.14 6.16 -3.19
CA ASP A 161 2.17 6.13 -4.65
C ASP A 161 3.48 6.63 -5.30
N ALA A 162 4.29 7.45 -4.63
CA ALA A 162 5.40 8.17 -5.24
C ALA A 162 6.47 7.29 -5.91
N VAL A 163 6.68 6.06 -5.42
CA VAL A 163 7.64 5.10 -5.98
C VAL A 163 6.99 4.25 -7.08
N ALA A 164 5.71 3.92 -6.93
CA ALA A 164 4.98 3.11 -7.89
C ALA A 164 4.53 3.88 -9.14
N ALA A 165 4.37 5.19 -9.05
CA ALA A 165 3.89 6.06 -10.12
C ALA A 165 4.75 6.03 -11.39
N ASP A 166 4.13 6.31 -12.56
CA ASP A 166 4.83 6.33 -13.84
C ASP A 166 5.85 7.46 -13.94
N CYS A 167 5.63 8.56 -13.25
CA CYS A 167 6.56 9.69 -13.19
C CYS A 167 7.71 9.50 -12.19
N PHE A 168 7.97 8.28 -11.73
CA PHE A 168 9.13 7.98 -10.90
C PHE A 168 10.40 8.06 -11.73
N ASP A 169 11.23 9.06 -11.44
CA ASP A 169 12.50 9.32 -12.10
C ASP A 169 13.66 9.45 -11.09
N SER A 170 14.86 9.68 -11.57
CA SER A 170 16.06 9.87 -10.75
C SER A 170 15.99 11.08 -9.81
N THR A 171 15.27 12.12 -10.21
CA THR A 171 15.06 13.33 -9.39
C THR A 171 14.18 13.02 -8.19
N ARG A 172 13.05 12.36 -8.44
CA ARG A 172 12.11 11.90 -7.40
C ARG A 172 12.76 10.88 -6.48
N ALA A 173 13.46 9.89 -7.03
CA ALA A 173 14.22 8.90 -6.28
C ALA A 173 15.25 9.56 -5.35
N GLY A 174 16.05 10.50 -5.87
CA GLY A 174 17.04 11.24 -5.10
C GLY A 174 16.41 12.12 -4.00
N LEU A 175 15.23 12.68 -4.24
CA LEU A 175 14.51 13.46 -3.23
C LEU A 175 13.98 12.56 -2.11
N LEU A 176 13.37 11.44 -2.45
CA LEU A 176 12.91 10.42 -1.50
C LEU A 176 14.06 9.89 -0.67
N LYS A 177 15.14 9.45 -1.30
CA LYS A 177 16.34 8.91 -0.62
C LYS A 177 16.89 9.86 0.44
N ARG A 178 16.99 11.15 0.12
CA ARG A 178 17.45 12.17 1.09
C ARG A 178 16.47 12.34 2.25
N SER A 179 15.16 12.34 1.96
CA SER A 179 14.14 12.53 2.98
C SER A 179 14.02 11.32 3.90
N VAL A 180 14.06 10.11 3.33
CA VAL A 180 14.07 8.84 4.08
C VAL A 180 15.27 8.79 5.01
N LYS A 181 16.48 9.05 4.48
CA LYS A 181 17.70 9.10 5.30
C LYS A 181 17.58 10.14 6.41
N ARG A 182 17.09 11.33 6.12
CA ARG A 182 16.97 12.42 7.09
C ARG A 182 15.98 12.10 8.22
N LEU A 183 14.86 11.45 7.90
CA LEU A 183 13.90 10.97 8.90
C LEU A 183 14.51 9.87 9.77
N ALA A 184 15.21 8.92 9.16
CA ALA A 184 15.90 7.84 9.88
C ALA A 184 17.02 8.37 10.80
N ASP A 185 17.85 9.29 10.32
CA ASP A 185 18.89 9.97 11.12
C ASP A 185 18.29 10.73 12.33
N ALA A 186 17.05 11.18 12.22
CA ALA A 186 16.30 11.79 13.33
C ALA A 186 15.61 10.77 14.25
N GLY A 187 15.92 9.48 14.08
CA GLY A 187 15.39 8.40 14.93
C GLY A 187 13.95 7.99 14.62
N GLN A 188 13.39 8.39 13.48
CA GLN A 188 12.05 7.97 13.09
C GLN A 188 12.07 6.60 12.42
N TYR A 189 10.98 5.84 12.57
CA TYR A 189 10.79 4.55 11.92
C TYR A 189 10.17 4.74 10.53
N VAL A 190 10.93 4.56 9.48
CA VAL A 190 10.52 4.93 8.12
C VAL A 190 10.05 3.70 7.33
N TYR A 191 8.90 3.82 6.66
CA TYR A 191 8.35 2.84 5.73
C TYR A 191 8.06 3.56 4.41
N ILE A 192 8.77 3.19 3.35
CA ILE A 192 8.54 3.79 2.02
C ILE A 192 7.33 3.11 1.40
N ASP A 193 6.42 3.86 0.80
CA ASP A 193 5.29 3.22 0.12
C ASP A 193 5.73 2.49 -1.15
N ALA A 194 5.26 1.25 -1.30
CA ALA A 194 5.56 0.37 -2.42
C ALA A 194 4.34 0.16 -3.35
N GLY A 195 3.25 0.90 -3.17
CA GLY A 195 2.03 0.69 -3.93
C GLY A 195 1.33 -0.62 -3.59
N HIS A 196 0.93 -1.40 -4.58
CA HIS A 196 0.16 -2.62 -4.37
C HIS A 196 0.48 -3.72 -5.40
N ALA A 197 0.07 -4.95 -5.10
CA ALA A 197 0.40 -6.19 -5.83
C ALA A 197 0.01 -6.24 -7.32
N ARG A 198 -0.80 -5.31 -7.81
CA ARG A 198 -1.25 -5.25 -9.22
C ARG A 198 -0.71 -4.03 -9.96
N TRP A 199 0.16 -3.25 -9.35
CA TRP A 199 0.69 -2.04 -9.99
C TRP A 199 2.03 -2.28 -10.67
N ARG A 200 2.98 -2.85 -9.92
CA ARG A 200 4.35 -3.13 -10.42
C ARG A 200 4.76 -4.54 -10.05
N SER A 201 5.67 -5.12 -10.82
CA SER A 201 6.35 -6.37 -10.44
C SER A 201 7.21 -6.15 -9.18
N THR A 202 7.45 -7.19 -8.43
CA THR A 202 8.32 -7.15 -7.23
C THR A 202 9.76 -6.78 -7.59
N GLY A 203 10.27 -7.24 -8.74
CA GLY A 203 11.60 -6.90 -9.23
C GLY A 203 11.74 -5.41 -9.54
N GLU A 204 10.83 -4.84 -10.34
CA GLU A 204 10.83 -3.41 -10.65
C GLU A 204 10.69 -2.57 -9.38
N MET A 205 9.80 -2.98 -8.48
CA MET A 205 9.60 -2.26 -7.24
C MET A 205 10.81 -2.31 -6.32
N ALA A 206 11.53 -3.44 -6.28
CA ALA A 206 12.77 -3.54 -5.51
C ALA A 206 13.83 -2.55 -6.01
N GLU A 207 14.03 -2.45 -7.33
CA GLU A 207 14.96 -1.47 -7.92
C GLU A 207 14.56 -0.03 -7.59
N ARG A 208 13.29 0.31 -7.71
CA ARG A 208 12.76 1.64 -7.39
C ARG A 208 12.93 1.99 -5.91
N LEU A 209 12.65 1.05 -5.00
CA LEU A 209 12.84 1.23 -3.56
C LEU A 209 14.32 1.38 -3.17
N LEU A 210 15.22 0.64 -3.82
CA LEU A 210 16.67 0.82 -3.66
C LEU A 210 17.11 2.22 -4.07
N ALA A 211 16.60 2.72 -5.19
CA ALA A 211 16.84 4.09 -5.64
C ALA A 211 16.24 5.13 -4.67
N ALA A 212 15.06 4.85 -4.10
CA ALA A 212 14.38 5.70 -3.13
C ALA A 212 14.96 5.65 -1.71
N GLY A 213 15.93 4.77 -1.42
CA GLY A 213 16.65 4.77 -0.15
C GLY A 213 16.14 3.79 0.90
N ILE A 214 15.58 2.65 0.49
CA ILE A 214 15.09 1.59 1.39
C ILE A 214 16.16 1.10 2.37
N GLN A 215 17.43 1.22 2.03
CA GLN A 215 18.55 0.87 2.91
C GLN A 215 18.58 1.66 4.22
N TYR A 216 17.95 2.82 4.27
CA TYR A 216 17.83 3.68 5.48
C TYR A 216 16.50 3.48 6.21
N ALA A 217 15.54 2.78 5.62
CA ALA A 217 14.21 2.56 6.18
C ALA A 217 14.09 1.23 6.93
N GLN A 218 13.18 1.13 7.88
CA GLN A 218 12.81 -0.15 8.51
C GLN A 218 12.23 -1.10 7.48
N GLY A 219 11.44 -0.55 6.55
CA GLY A 219 10.79 -1.34 5.55
C GLY A 219 9.91 -0.52 4.62
N PHE A 220 8.82 -1.11 4.18
CA PHE A 220 7.92 -0.50 3.21
C PHE A 220 6.45 -0.75 3.57
N SER A 221 5.55 0.08 3.03
CA SER A 221 4.10 -0.13 3.13
C SER A 221 3.55 -0.70 1.82
N VAL A 222 2.48 -1.48 1.94
CA VAL A 222 1.79 -2.12 0.83
C VAL A 222 0.31 -1.83 0.92
N ASN A 223 -0.34 -1.63 -0.23
CA ASN A 223 -1.79 -1.51 -0.35
C ASN A 223 -2.38 -0.24 0.27
N VAL A 224 -1.58 0.84 0.42
CA VAL A 224 -2.08 2.10 0.99
C VAL A 224 -3.25 2.60 0.17
N ALA A 225 -4.38 2.84 0.86
CA ALA A 225 -5.62 3.29 0.25
C ALA A 225 -6.15 2.39 -0.90
N ASN A 226 -5.69 1.13 -1.02
CA ASN A 226 -6.09 0.20 -2.07
C ASN A 226 -6.92 -0.97 -1.53
N ARG A 227 -7.43 -1.83 -2.43
CA ARG A 227 -8.39 -2.90 -2.13
C ARG A 227 -7.82 -4.31 -2.31
N GLN A 228 -6.53 -4.47 -2.65
CA GLN A 228 -5.96 -5.81 -2.79
C GLN A 228 -6.12 -6.58 -1.48
N THR A 229 -6.55 -7.84 -1.54
CA THR A 229 -6.77 -8.63 -0.32
C THR A 229 -5.51 -8.69 0.53
N THR A 230 -5.67 -8.82 1.83
CA THR A 230 -4.54 -8.99 2.76
C THR A 230 -3.63 -10.14 2.34
N ARG A 231 -4.21 -11.23 1.81
CA ARG A 231 -3.45 -12.39 1.31
C ARG A 231 -2.61 -12.06 0.08
N GLN A 232 -3.17 -11.34 -0.90
CA GLN A 232 -2.43 -10.90 -2.10
C GLN A 232 -1.32 -9.94 -1.72
N SER A 233 -1.64 -8.92 -0.90
CA SER A 233 -0.68 -7.94 -0.39
C SER A 233 0.45 -8.60 0.40
N TYR A 234 0.14 -9.61 1.22
CA TYR A 234 1.15 -10.34 1.96
C TYR A 234 2.10 -11.13 1.06
N ARG A 235 1.57 -11.89 0.09
CA ARG A 235 2.40 -12.68 -0.84
C ARG A 235 3.37 -11.79 -1.61
N TRP A 236 2.85 -10.72 -2.19
CA TRP A 236 3.65 -9.76 -2.93
C TRP A 236 4.66 -9.03 -2.03
N GLY A 237 4.23 -8.57 -0.85
CA GLY A 237 5.11 -7.92 0.11
C GLY A 237 6.20 -8.86 0.64
N ARG A 238 5.89 -10.15 0.82
CA ARG A 238 6.88 -11.16 1.24
C ARG A 238 7.95 -11.37 0.17
N GLU A 239 7.56 -11.54 -1.09
CA GLU A 239 8.47 -11.66 -2.21
C GLU A 239 9.36 -10.41 -2.34
N LEU A 240 8.77 -9.23 -2.26
CA LEU A 240 9.51 -7.97 -2.27
C LEU A 240 10.47 -7.83 -1.08
N SER A 241 10.07 -8.27 0.10
CA SER A 241 10.91 -8.32 1.30
C SER A 241 12.15 -9.21 1.09
N ASP A 242 11.98 -10.36 0.43
CA ASP A 242 13.09 -11.28 0.13
C ASP A 242 14.10 -10.63 -0.83
N LEU A 243 13.64 -9.90 -1.86
CA LEU A 243 14.50 -9.13 -2.77
C LEU A 243 15.23 -7.97 -2.08
N LEU A 244 14.67 -7.45 -0.99
CA LEU A 244 15.20 -6.30 -0.25
C LEU A 244 15.95 -6.70 1.04
N GLY A 245 16.51 -7.91 1.12
CA GLY A 245 17.31 -8.35 2.26
C GLY A 245 16.49 -8.46 3.55
N GLN A 246 15.28 -9.00 3.46
CA GLN A 246 14.35 -9.26 4.57
C GLN A 246 13.86 -7.97 5.28
N ARG A 247 13.70 -6.86 4.54
CA ARG A 247 13.04 -5.66 5.07
C ARG A 247 11.61 -6.00 5.47
N GLU A 248 11.22 -5.58 6.66
CA GLU A 248 9.85 -5.78 7.12
C GLU A 248 8.87 -4.88 6.35
N PHE A 249 7.60 -5.25 6.36
CA PHE A 249 6.57 -4.45 5.72
C PHE A 249 5.30 -4.36 6.53
N VAL A 250 4.50 -3.36 6.23
CA VAL A 250 3.16 -3.15 6.79
C VAL A 250 2.13 -3.18 5.67
N ILE A 251 0.91 -3.62 5.97
CA ILE A 251 -0.19 -3.67 5.00
C ILE A 251 -1.31 -2.76 5.47
N ASP A 252 -1.80 -1.89 4.57
CA ASP A 252 -3.04 -1.17 4.79
C ASP A 252 -4.25 -2.08 4.56
N THR A 253 -5.04 -2.24 5.62
CA THR A 253 -6.27 -3.04 5.63
C THR A 253 -7.52 -2.20 5.83
N SER A 254 -7.43 -0.89 5.68
CA SER A 254 -8.49 0.06 6.00
C SER A 254 -9.77 -0.13 5.18
N ARG A 255 -9.65 -0.63 3.93
CA ARG A 255 -10.79 -0.76 3.01
C ARG A 255 -10.75 -1.98 2.08
N ASN A 256 -9.95 -2.98 2.44
CA ASN A 256 -9.72 -4.15 1.60
C ASN A 256 -10.52 -5.40 2.01
N GLY A 257 -11.54 -5.24 2.86
CA GLY A 257 -12.29 -6.38 3.42
C GLY A 257 -13.02 -7.24 2.39
N LEU A 258 -13.45 -6.66 1.28
CA LEU A 258 -14.08 -7.39 0.17
C LEU A 258 -13.09 -7.80 -0.93
N GLY A 259 -11.88 -7.27 -0.91
CA GLY A 259 -10.96 -7.39 -2.03
C GLY A 259 -11.39 -6.58 -3.26
N PRO A 260 -10.61 -6.62 -4.35
CA PRO A 260 -10.99 -6.04 -5.63
C PRO A 260 -12.14 -6.84 -6.27
N PRO A 261 -12.94 -6.20 -7.16
CA PRO A 261 -13.94 -6.93 -7.95
C PRO A 261 -13.27 -8.05 -8.75
N PRO A 262 -13.90 -9.25 -8.85
CA PRO A 262 -13.27 -10.39 -9.52
C PRO A 262 -13.08 -10.20 -11.03
N ASP A 263 -13.95 -9.46 -11.70
CA ASP A 263 -14.08 -9.45 -13.16
C ASP A 263 -13.96 -8.06 -13.80
N GLU A 264 -13.65 -7.02 -13.04
CA GLU A 264 -13.47 -5.69 -13.61
C GLU A 264 -12.00 -5.43 -13.89
N PRO A 265 -11.62 -5.12 -15.14
CA PRO A 265 -10.29 -4.59 -15.43
C PRO A 265 -10.09 -3.31 -14.62
N ASP A 266 -8.84 -3.03 -14.25
CA ASP A 266 -8.51 -1.79 -13.54
C ASP A 266 -9.00 -0.59 -14.37
N ARG A 267 -10.13 -0.01 -13.95
CA ARG A 267 -10.62 1.23 -14.53
C ARG A 267 -9.89 2.38 -13.85
N ASP A 268 -9.43 3.34 -14.62
CA ASP A 268 -8.65 4.48 -14.13
C ASP A 268 -9.35 5.29 -13.03
N ASP A 269 -10.68 5.18 -12.93
CA ASP A 269 -11.52 5.85 -11.94
C ASP A 269 -11.84 5.02 -10.68
N GLU A 270 -11.42 3.74 -10.64
CA GLU A 270 -11.77 2.83 -9.52
C GLU A 270 -11.04 3.09 -8.21
N TRP A 271 -9.95 3.84 -8.24
CA TRP A 271 -9.22 4.19 -7.02
C TRP A 271 -10.01 5.18 -6.15
N CYS A 272 -10.84 6.01 -6.76
CA CYS A 272 -11.48 7.14 -6.10
C CYS A 272 -12.87 6.80 -5.53
N ASN A 273 -12.98 6.73 -4.22
CA ASN A 273 -14.21 6.45 -3.47
C ASN A 273 -15.01 5.26 -4.02
N PRO A 274 -14.39 4.11 -4.29
CA PRO A 274 -15.07 3.00 -4.94
C PRO A 274 -16.26 2.52 -4.12
N GLN A 275 -17.34 2.16 -4.82
CA GLN A 275 -18.60 1.77 -4.16
C GLN A 275 -18.48 0.44 -3.41
N ARG A 276 -17.72 -0.52 -3.98
CA ARG A 276 -17.53 -1.85 -3.41
C ARG A 276 -16.29 -1.90 -2.53
N GLN A 277 -16.43 -1.59 -1.26
CA GLN A 277 -15.36 -1.68 -0.27
C GLN A 277 -15.92 -2.02 1.12
N GLY A 278 -15.12 -2.67 1.94
CA GLY A 278 -15.40 -3.00 3.33
C GLY A 278 -14.16 -2.84 4.20
N LEU A 279 -14.32 -2.58 5.49
CA LEU A 279 -13.20 -2.63 6.42
C LEU A 279 -12.52 -3.99 6.35
N GLY A 280 -11.21 -4.01 6.23
CA GLY A 280 -10.41 -5.21 6.35
C GLY A 280 -10.07 -5.55 7.80
N HIS A 281 -9.04 -6.37 7.99
CA HIS A 281 -8.57 -6.72 9.33
C HIS A 281 -8.35 -5.48 10.20
N PRO A 282 -8.83 -5.51 11.46
CA PRO A 282 -8.52 -4.44 12.40
C PRO A 282 -7.00 -4.23 12.56
N PRO A 283 -6.56 -2.98 12.81
CA PRO A 283 -5.15 -2.69 13.00
C PRO A 283 -4.54 -3.49 14.14
N THR A 284 -3.39 -4.11 13.87
CA THR A 284 -2.66 -4.88 14.87
C THR A 284 -1.16 -4.90 14.59
N ALA A 285 -0.37 -4.76 15.65
CA ALA A 285 1.06 -4.97 15.65
C ALA A 285 1.44 -6.41 16.08
N ARG A 286 0.45 -7.28 16.26
CA ARG A 286 0.63 -8.69 16.62
C ARG A 286 0.40 -9.53 15.37
N THR A 287 1.48 -9.84 14.65
CA THR A 287 1.47 -10.71 13.48
C THR A 287 2.36 -11.90 13.70
N SER A 288 1.96 -13.08 13.21
CA SER A 288 2.80 -14.29 13.17
C SER A 288 3.35 -14.57 11.77
N MET A 289 3.05 -13.70 10.81
CA MET A 289 3.45 -13.87 9.41
C MET A 289 4.86 -13.31 9.18
N PRO A 290 5.80 -14.13 8.68
CA PRO A 290 7.19 -13.70 8.47
C PRO A 290 7.30 -12.44 7.60
N GLY A 291 8.11 -11.47 8.03
CA GLY A 291 8.32 -10.20 7.34
C GLY A 291 7.23 -9.16 7.55
N LEU A 292 6.01 -9.55 7.92
CA LEU A 292 4.91 -8.63 8.19
C LEU A 292 5.03 -8.05 9.60
N ALA A 293 5.24 -6.75 9.69
CA ALA A 293 5.39 -6.03 10.95
C ALA A 293 4.04 -5.67 11.59
N ALA A 294 3.07 -5.24 10.77
CA ALA A 294 1.75 -4.85 11.24
C ALA A 294 0.71 -4.87 10.11
N LEU A 295 -0.56 -5.07 10.51
CA LEU A 295 -1.72 -4.66 9.74
C LEU A 295 -2.15 -3.28 10.27
N LEU A 296 -2.35 -2.32 9.40
CA LEU A 296 -2.64 -0.94 9.77
C LEU A 296 -3.86 -0.42 9.01
N TRP A 297 -4.49 0.61 9.54
CA TRP A 297 -5.38 1.47 8.78
C TRP A 297 -4.62 2.75 8.45
N ILE A 298 -3.89 2.70 7.34
CA ILE A 298 -3.08 3.82 6.84
C ILE A 298 -3.98 4.85 6.21
N LYS A 299 -4.83 4.46 5.23
CA LYS A 299 -5.98 5.28 4.85
C LYS A 299 -6.97 5.28 6.03
N ARG A 300 -7.54 6.43 6.33
CA ARG A 300 -8.54 6.51 7.39
C ARG A 300 -9.92 6.13 6.87
N PRO A 301 -10.55 5.09 7.43
CA PRO A 301 -11.88 4.67 6.98
C PRO A 301 -12.91 5.80 7.09
N GLY A 302 -13.65 6.01 5.99
CA GLY A 302 -14.64 7.06 5.89
C GLY A 302 -14.09 8.42 5.46
N GLU A 303 -12.77 8.62 5.38
CA GLU A 303 -12.23 9.84 4.74
C GLU A 303 -12.20 9.66 3.22
N SER A 304 -12.83 10.61 2.52
CA SER A 304 -12.95 10.63 1.07
C SER A 304 -11.60 10.75 0.37
N ASP A 305 -11.49 10.18 -0.83
CA ASP A 305 -10.33 10.35 -1.71
C ASP A 305 -10.40 11.67 -2.49
N GLY A 306 -11.59 12.28 -2.55
CA GLY A 306 -11.82 13.51 -3.29
C GLY A 306 -13.29 13.66 -3.72
N LYS A 307 -13.57 14.65 -4.54
CA LYS A 307 -14.89 14.89 -5.13
C LYS A 307 -15.13 13.98 -6.35
N CYS A 308 -15.21 12.68 -6.10
CA CYS A 308 -15.37 11.63 -7.11
C CYS A 308 -16.12 10.42 -6.54
N GLY A 309 -16.48 9.45 -7.34
CA GLY A 309 -17.19 8.24 -6.89
C GLY A 309 -18.49 8.53 -6.16
N GLY A 310 -19.16 9.65 -6.48
CA GLY A 310 -20.38 10.10 -5.83
C GLY A 310 -20.18 10.80 -4.47
N GLU A 311 -18.94 11.16 -4.11
CA GLU A 311 -18.67 12.00 -2.94
C GLU A 311 -18.49 13.46 -3.34
N THR A 312 -18.97 14.37 -2.48
CA THR A 312 -18.90 15.82 -2.69
C THR A 312 -17.87 16.49 -1.80
N THR A 313 -17.28 15.76 -0.87
CA THR A 313 -16.33 16.26 0.12
C THR A 313 -14.96 15.60 0.02
N TYR A 314 -13.92 16.32 0.41
CA TYR A 314 -12.57 15.78 0.68
C TYR A 314 -12.37 15.36 2.15
N LEU A 315 -13.41 15.47 2.98
CA LEU A 315 -13.35 15.21 4.41
C LEU A 315 -14.00 13.85 4.73
N PHE A 316 -14.44 13.68 5.97
CA PHE A 316 -15.12 12.47 6.42
C PHE A 316 -16.52 12.37 5.82
N SER A 317 -16.79 11.24 5.18
CA SER A 317 -18.10 10.87 4.64
C SER A 317 -18.75 9.78 5.52
N PRO A 318 -19.82 10.11 6.24
CA PRO A 318 -20.58 9.14 7.02
C PRO A 318 -21.13 8.01 6.15
N ARG A 319 -21.50 8.32 4.90
CA ARG A 319 -21.97 7.33 3.91
C ARG A 319 -20.90 6.30 3.57
N GLN A 320 -19.66 6.73 3.33
CA GLN A 320 -18.53 5.81 3.11
C GLN A 320 -18.23 5.00 4.37
N ALA A 321 -18.16 5.63 5.53
CA ALA A 321 -17.89 4.96 6.79
C ALA A 321 -18.94 3.87 7.06
N ARG A 322 -20.23 4.18 6.83
CA ARG A 322 -21.32 3.22 6.94
C ARG A 322 -21.14 2.04 5.97
N ARG A 323 -20.86 2.33 4.70
CA ARG A 323 -20.62 1.30 3.69
C ARG A 323 -19.47 0.38 4.06
N LEU A 324 -18.34 0.95 4.48
CA LEU A 324 -17.19 0.19 4.94
C LEU A 324 -17.53 -0.74 6.11
N THR A 325 -18.33 -0.26 7.08
CA THR A 325 -18.74 -1.03 8.26
C THR A 325 -19.70 -2.16 7.88
N VAL A 326 -20.74 -1.85 7.11
CA VAL A 326 -21.79 -2.81 6.71
C VAL A 326 -21.19 -3.95 5.88
N ASN A 327 -20.33 -3.63 4.93
CA ASN A 327 -19.75 -4.60 4.00
C ASN A 327 -18.57 -5.38 4.58
N SER A 328 -18.15 -5.09 5.82
CA SER A 328 -16.96 -5.71 6.38
C SER A 328 -17.22 -7.13 6.88
N PRO A 329 -16.45 -8.13 6.44
CA PRO A 329 -16.48 -9.45 7.06
C PRO A 329 -15.77 -9.50 8.44
N PHE A 330 -15.06 -8.44 8.83
CA PHE A 330 -14.25 -8.33 10.04
C PHE A 330 -14.92 -7.50 11.15
N VAL A 331 -16.10 -6.95 10.90
CA VAL A 331 -16.92 -6.22 11.87
C VAL A 331 -17.97 -7.18 12.41
N PRO A 332 -18.19 -7.23 13.75
CA PRO A 332 -19.26 -8.05 14.35
C PRO A 332 -20.62 -7.78 13.73
N ILE A 333 -21.46 -8.81 13.65
CA ILE A 333 -22.74 -8.71 12.95
C ILE A 333 -23.69 -7.69 13.61
N GLU A 334 -23.65 -7.57 14.93
CA GLU A 334 -24.40 -6.57 15.69
C GLU A 334 -24.00 -5.14 15.31
N ASP A 335 -22.72 -4.84 15.17
CA ASP A 335 -22.24 -3.54 14.77
C ASP A 335 -22.62 -3.22 13.30
N ARG A 336 -22.55 -4.22 12.42
CA ARG A 336 -23.03 -4.08 11.02
C ARG A 336 -24.52 -3.75 10.97
N ARG A 337 -25.35 -4.44 11.75
CA ARG A 337 -26.79 -4.17 11.84
C ARG A 337 -27.09 -2.77 12.39
N LEU A 338 -26.31 -2.31 13.36
CA LEU A 338 -26.42 -0.91 13.86
C LEU A 338 -26.10 0.09 12.74
N ALA A 339 -25.08 -0.18 11.94
CA ALA A 339 -24.72 0.67 10.81
C ALA A 339 -25.76 0.60 9.67
N GLU A 340 -26.38 -0.56 9.42
CA GLU A 340 -27.48 -0.73 8.46
C GLU A 340 -28.71 0.07 8.87
N ALA A 341 -29.07 0.01 10.13
CA ALA A 341 -30.23 0.72 10.70
C ALA A 341 -30.04 2.22 10.81
N ALA A 342 -28.77 2.71 10.80
CA ALA A 342 -28.46 4.11 10.86
C ALA A 342 -28.92 4.81 9.58
N GLY A 343 -29.95 5.61 9.66
CA GLY A 343 -30.26 6.60 8.62
C GLY A 343 -29.10 7.59 8.55
N VAL A 344 -28.23 7.46 7.55
CA VAL A 344 -27.19 8.45 7.30
C VAL A 344 -27.89 9.62 6.61
N PRO A 345 -27.93 10.83 7.20
CA PRO A 345 -28.50 11.99 6.55
C PRO A 345 -27.86 12.14 5.16
N ALA A 346 -28.68 12.44 4.15
CA ALA A 346 -28.13 13.06 2.95
C ALA A 346 -27.24 14.21 3.45
N ILE A 347 -26.03 14.33 2.90
CA ILE A 347 -25.11 15.42 3.28
C ILE A 347 -25.95 16.69 3.13
N ALA A 348 -26.25 17.33 4.25
CA ALA A 348 -26.63 18.72 4.18
C ALA A 348 -25.42 19.42 3.55
N ASP A 349 -25.66 20.19 2.52
CA ASP A 349 -24.68 21.06 1.86
C ASP A 349 -24.23 22.19 2.79
N ASP A 350 -24.10 21.91 4.09
CA ASP A 350 -23.52 22.82 5.04
C ASP A 350 -22.02 22.93 4.79
N GLU A 351 -21.74 23.90 3.94
CA GLU A 351 -20.50 24.65 3.89
C GLU A 351 -19.98 24.95 5.31
N GLN A 352 -19.28 24.02 5.90
CA GLN A 352 -18.19 24.36 6.79
C GLN A 352 -16.90 24.11 6.03
N GLU A 353 -16.71 24.91 5.00
CA GLU A 353 -15.40 25.29 4.52
C GLU A 353 -14.56 25.72 5.73
N LEU A 354 -13.69 24.85 6.17
CA LEU A 354 -12.43 25.34 6.71
C LEU A 354 -11.84 26.20 5.59
N PRO A 355 -11.43 27.45 5.84
CA PRO A 355 -11.08 28.39 4.80
C PRO A 355 -10.09 27.73 3.85
N SER A 356 -10.52 27.48 2.63
CA SER A 356 -9.68 27.27 1.49
C SER A 356 -8.84 28.53 1.38
N HIS A 357 -7.58 28.45 1.77
CA HIS A 357 -6.64 29.46 1.33
C HIS A 357 -6.51 29.30 -0.18
N THR A 358 -7.48 29.91 -0.87
CA THR A 358 -7.31 30.37 -2.23
C THR A 358 -5.95 31.02 -2.33
N ALA A 359 -5.18 30.54 -3.30
CA ALA A 359 -4.10 31.29 -3.87
C ALA A 359 -4.62 32.68 -4.27
N SER A 360 -4.47 33.66 -3.39
CA SER A 360 -4.68 35.04 -3.72
C SER A 360 -3.34 35.65 -4.08
N ALA A 361 -3.20 35.85 -5.36
CA ALA A 361 -2.57 37.01 -5.99
C ALA A 361 -1.39 37.64 -5.24
N LEU A 362 -0.19 37.32 -5.68
CA LEU A 362 0.84 38.33 -5.80
C LEU A 362 1.05 38.60 -7.30
N GLN A 363 0.41 39.63 -7.77
CA GLN A 363 0.78 40.51 -8.88
C GLN A 363 1.07 41.88 -8.28
N PRO A 364 1.94 42.67 -8.92
CA PRO A 364 3.14 42.37 -9.73
C PRO A 364 4.42 42.45 -8.96
#